data_047554a5e243dd00ead694933674e956
#
_entry.id   047554a5e243dd00ead694933674e956
#
_cell.length_a   1.000
_cell.length_b   1.000
_cell.length_c   1.000
_cell.angle_alpha   90.00
_cell.angle_beta   90.00
_cell.angle_gamma   90.00
#
_symmetry.space_group_name_H-M   'P 1'
#
loop_
_entity.id
_entity.type
_entity.pdbx_description
1 polymer ?
#
loop_
_entity_poly.entity_id
_entity_poly.type
_entity_poly.pdbx_seq_one_letter_code
_entity_poly.pdbx_strand_id
1 'polypeptide(L)'
;MKLDDWLKRNSISRADFARRTGLSKGSISQICNQGTAWVSRETAQLILRETGGAVTPNDFLESGAVEETTPMPHCVMEAIEAVARGEIVIVTDDDDRENEGDLVCAASLCTPEKMAFIIRNSCGIVCAPVTASDARRLNLQPMVAANEAPLGTAFTVSVDVRHGLTTGISAEQRSNTVRGLANRNMGAEDFVRPGHVFPLIARDGGVLMRSGHTEAAVDLCRLAGLPAVGVICELANDDGTVMAGPQIEAFAAKHSLKRISVADLIAHRQAREKIVERVKTFKVMGTSGPLTGYAYVTPYDPVQHFAFVQGDIGDGRDIPARLHRVDIIADVIAGGDSIRKTFEGFKKDGRGVFIFLRDGTAGVPVNVTGMEQPGSEAKRIQEWREIGLGAQILRDLGITSIRLRTSTPMTYVGLSGFGIEITASEGLE
;
A
#
# COMPACT_ATOMS: atom_id res chain seq x y z
N MET A 1 -26.39 11.88 24.28
CA MET A 1 -26.43 11.20 25.64
C MET A 1 -26.77 9.74 25.39
N LYS A 2 -26.02 8.77 25.95
CA LYS A 2 -26.30 7.33 25.76
C LYS A 2 -27.70 6.95 26.22
N LEU A 3 -28.34 5.99 25.53
CA LEU A 3 -29.71 5.58 25.84
C LEU A 3 -29.85 5.05 27.27
N ASP A 4 -28.88 4.31 27.78
CA ASP A 4 -28.92 3.77 29.14
C ASP A 4 -28.91 4.86 30.20
N ASP A 5 -28.15 5.94 29.98
CA ASP A 5 -28.10 7.11 30.88
C ASP A 5 -29.42 7.89 30.87
N TRP A 6 -30.00 8.03 29.65
CA TRP A 6 -31.31 8.69 29.54
C TRP A 6 -32.41 7.89 30.24
N LEU A 7 -32.43 6.57 30.09
CA LEU A 7 -33.38 5.66 30.76
C LEU A 7 -33.26 5.78 32.30
N LYS A 8 -32.03 5.77 32.83
CA LYS A 8 -31.77 5.93 34.26
C LYS A 8 -32.24 7.27 34.77
N ARG A 9 -31.95 8.37 34.07
CA ARG A 9 -32.35 9.74 34.46
C ARG A 9 -33.87 9.93 34.50
N ASN A 10 -34.58 9.23 33.61
CA ASN A 10 -36.03 9.34 33.52
C ASN A 10 -36.76 8.22 34.29
N SER A 11 -36.04 7.39 35.05
CA SER A 11 -36.59 6.26 35.81
C SER A 11 -37.44 5.28 34.95
N ILE A 12 -37.05 5.07 33.68
CA ILE A 12 -37.75 4.20 32.77
C ILE A 12 -36.97 2.88 32.66
N SER A 13 -37.65 1.76 32.88
CA SER A 13 -37.01 0.44 32.71
C SER A 13 -36.81 0.14 31.24
N ARG A 14 -35.75 -0.65 30.91
CA ARG A 14 -35.50 -1.13 29.54
C ARG A 14 -36.69 -1.88 28.96
N ALA A 15 -37.42 -2.59 29.81
CA ALA A 15 -38.62 -3.33 29.40
C ALA A 15 -39.80 -2.41 29.07
N ASP A 16 -39.93 -1.30 29.81
CA ASP A 16 -40.97 -0.28 29.53
C ASP A 16 -40.66 0.48 28.25
N PHE A 17 -39.41 0.83 28.06
CA PHE A 17 -38.96 1.50 26.83
C PHE A 17 -39.12 0.61 25.61
N ALA A 18 -38.81 -0.69 25.72
CA ALA A 18 -39.07 -1.68 24.67
C ALA A 18 -40.56 -1.75 24.28
N ARG A 19 -41.46 -1.72 25.27
CA ARG A 19 -42.93 -1.66 25.03
C ARG A 19 -43.37 -0.39 24.33
N ARG A 20 -42.82 0.77 24.71
CA ARG A 20 -43.15 2.07 24.08
C ARG A 20 -42.68 2.16 22.64
N THR A 21 -41.50 1.63 22.36
CA THR A 21 -40.90 1.68 21.02
C THR A 21 -41.30 0.53 20.10
N GLY A 22 -41.95 -0.53 20.63
CA GLY A 22 -42.22 -1.76 19.86
C GLY A 22 -40.97 -2.59 19.55
N LEU A 23 -39.81 -2.23 20.08
CA LEU A 23 -38.55 -2.97 19.90
C LEU A 23 -38.47 -4.15 20.85
N SER A 24 -37.70 -5.19 20.49
CA SER A 24 -37.49 -6.33 21.39
C SER A 24 -36.68 -5.94 22.63
N LYS A 25 -36.95 -6.61 23.77
CA LYS A 25 -36.14 -6.40 25.00
C LYS A 25 -34.67 -6.71 24.75
N GLY A 26 -34.37 -7.70 23.90
CA GLY A 26 -33.00 -8.04 23.50
C GLY A 26 -32.31 -6.89 22.76
N SER A 27 -32.99 -6.26 21.80
CA SER A 27 -32.47 -5.12 21.05
C SER A 27 -32.17 -3.93 21.97
N ILE A 28 -33.07 -3.58 22.87
CA ILE A 28 -32.84 -2.48 23.85
C ILE A 28 -31.67 -2.81 24.79
N SER A 29 -31.58 -4.06 25.26
CA SER A 29 -30.48 -4.50 26.12
C SER A 29 -29.14 -4.44 25.38
N GLN A 30 -29.10 -4.82 24.11
CA GLN A 30 -27.92 -4.76 23.29
C GLN A 30 -27.47 -3.32 23.06
N ILE A 31 -28.40 -2.41 22.74
CA ILE A 31 -28.12 -0.98 22.55
C ILE A 31 -27.61 -0.34 23.85
N CYS A 32 -28.12 -0.75 25.01
CA CYS A 32 -27.70 -0.20 26.30
C CYS A 32 -26.37 -0.78 26.82
N ASN A 33 -26.04 -2.03 26.51
CA ASN A 33 -24.87 -2.74 27.04
C ASN A 33 -23.66 -2.66 26.14
N GLN A 34 -23.85 -2.64 24.82
CA GLN A 34 -22.80 -2.44 23.86
C GLN A 34 -22.77 -0.95 23.53
N GLY A 35 -21.75 -0.25 24.00
CA GLY A 35 -21.58 1.20 23.79
C GLY A 35 -21.67 1.62 22.31
N THR A 36 -21.55 0.65 21.39
CA THR A 36 -21.67 0.75 19.93
C THR A 36 -22.55 -0.38 19.44
N ALA A 37 -23.83 -0.17 19.37
CA ALA A 37 -24.72 -1.03 18.61
C ALA A 37 -25.04 -0.36 17.29
N TRP A 38 -24.74 -1.02 16.17
CA TRP A 38 -25.30 -0.61 14.88
C TRP A 38 -26.82 -0.65 14.98
N VAL A 39 -27.42 0.53 15.00
CA VAL A 39 -28.89 0.69 14.99
C VAL A 39 -29.32 1.08 13.57
N SER A 40 -30.34 0.41 13.05
CA SER A 40 -30.90 0.80 11.76
C SER A 40 -31.40 2.27 11.83
N ARG A 41 -31.44 2.93 10.69
CA ARG A 41 -31.95 4.32 10.59
C ARG A 41 -33.34 4.47 11.21
N GLU A 42 -34.18 3.49 11.02
CA GLU A 42 -35.55 3.44 11.56
C GLU A 42 -35.55 3.33 13.08
N THR A 43 -34.71 2.45 13.62
CA THR A 43 -34.55 2.30 15.10
C THR A 43 -33.99 3.57 15.72
N ALA A 44 -32.99 4.20 15.09
CA ALA A 44 -32.42 5.46 15.57
C ALA A 44 -33.44 6.60 15.57
N GLN A 45 -34.24 6.73 14.52
CA GLN A 45 -35.35 7.70 14.43
C GLN A 45 -36.43 7.46 15.48
N LEU A 46 -36.76 6.20 15.75
CA LEU A 46 -37.72 5.83 16.77
C LEU A 46 -37.24 6.23 18.16
N ILE A 47 -35.99 5.95 18.51
CA ILE A 47 -35.38 6.33 19.78
C ILE A 47 -35.29 7.85 19.91
N LEU A 48 -34.88 8.57 18.84
CA LEU A 48 -34.85 10.03 18.82
C LEU A 48 -36.22 10.62 19.18
N ARG A 49 -37.29 10.11 18.58
CA ARG A 49 -38.66 10.57 18.83
C ARG A 49 -39.13 10.26 20.25
N GLU A 50 -38.93 9.05 20.74
CA GLU A 50 -39.35 8.61 22.07
C GLU A 50 -38.57 9.27 23.20
N THR A 51 -37.36 9.73 22.94
CA THR A 51 -36.52 10.47 23.90
C THR A 51 -36.65 11.98 23.75
N GLY A 52 -37.54 12.46 22.90
CA GLY A 52 -37.74 13.90 22.68
C GLY A 52 -36.50 14.60 22.13
N GLY A 53 -35.65 13.90 21.35
CA GLY A 53 -34.39 14.41 20.82
C GLY A 53 -33.20 14.33 21.76
N ALA A 54 -33.38 13.82 22.97
CA ALA A 54 -32.30 13.73 23.97
C ALA A 54 -31.25 12.65 23.64
N VAL A 55 -31.66 11.59 22.89
CA VAL A 55 -30.77 10.57 22.33
C VAL A 55 -30.84 10.69 20.81
N THR A 56 -29.74 11.07 20.20
CA THR A 56 -29.64 11.32 18.75
C THR A 56 -28.97 10.14 18.05
N PRO A 57 -29.10 9.99 16.72
CA PRO A 57 -28.34 8.99 15.98
C PRO A 57 -26.82 9.04 16.22
N ASN A 58 -26.25 10.22 16.48
CA ASN A 58 -24.83 10.41 16.78
C ASN A 58 -24.42 9.84 18.16
N ASP A 59 -25.36 9.66 19.08
CA ASP A 59 -25.09 9.06 20.39
C ASP A 59 -24.89 7.55 20.35
N PHE A 60 -25.19 6.92 19.22
CA PHE A 60 -24.90 5.51 18.92
C PHE A 60 -23.57 5.33 18.18
N LEU A 61 -23.00 6.42 17.66
CA LEU A 61 -21.62 6.46 17.22
C LEU A 61 -20.75 6.53 18.47
N GLU A 62 -19.73 5.70 18.59
CA GLU A 62 -18.82 5.79 19.73
C GLU A 62 -18.31 7.21 19.92
N SER A 63 -18.61 7.80 21.07
CA SER A 63 -17.67 8.67 21.76
C SER A 63 -16.76 7.81 22.68
N GLY A 64 -16.29 6.69 22.23
CA GLY A 64 -14.96 6.23 22.59
C GLY A 64 -14.07 7.28 21.94
N ALA A 65 -13.03 7.75 22.65
CA ALA A 65 -11.93 8.34 21.95
C ALA A 65 -11.79 7.48 20.68
N VAL A 66 -12.14 8.04 19.53
CA VAL A 66 -11.53 7.66 18.32
C VAL A 66 -10.08 7.80 18.74
N GLU A 67 -9.36 6.70 19.02
CA GLU A 67 -8.04 6.67 18.49
C GLU A 67 -8.33 7.17 17.09
N GLU A 68 -8.01 8.43 16.86
CA GLU A 68 -7.87 8.93 15.53
C GLU A 68 -6.98 7.90 14.91
N THR A 69 -7.60 6.93 14.21
CA THR A 69 -6.95 6.33 13.07
C THR A 69 -6.71 7.57 12.25
N THR A 70 -5.57 8.19 12.54
CA THR A 70 -5.03 9.35 11.86
C THR A 70 -5.29 9.04 10.40
N PRO A 71 -6.05 9.88 9.68
CA PRO A 71 -6.35 9.58 8.29
C PRO A 71 -5.01 9.26 7.67
N MET A 72 -4.82 8.03 7.19
CA MET A 72 -3.56 7.47 6.65
C MET A 72 -2.70 8.45 5.81
N PRO A 73 -3.28 9.48 5.15
CA PRO A 73 -2.52 10.54 4.48
C PRO A 73 -1.66 11.44 5.39
N HIS A 74 -2.03 11.65 6.67
CA HIS A 74 -1.29 12.59 7.53
C HIS A 74 0.09 12.07 7.91
N CYS A 75 0.22 10.81 8.27
CA CYS A 75 1.47 10.20 8.70
C CYS A 75 2.54 10.24 7.59
N VAL A 76 2.14 9.92 6.35
CA VAL A 76 3.06 9.94 5.19
C VAL A 76 3.46 11.37 4.83
N MET A 77 2.53 12.32 4.87
CA MET A 77 2.85 13.73 4.62
C MET A 77 3.84 14.28 5.65
N GLU A 78 3.66 13.97 6.93
CA GLU A 78 4.61 14.36 7.98
C GLU A 78 6.01 13.77 7.77
N ALA A 79 6.08 12.50 7.31
CA ALA A 79 7.36 11.86 6.99
C ALA A 79 8.03 12.52 5.77
N ILE A 80 7.26 12.83 4.71
CA ILE A 80 7.77 13.56 3.53
C ILE A 80 8.32 14.93 3.93
N GLU A 81 7.58 15.68 4.75
CA GLU A 81 8.01 16.98 5.26
C GLU A 81 9.26 16.87 6.14
N ALA A 82 9.35 15.85 6.99
CA ALA A 82 10.52 15.57 7.81
C ALA A 82 11.75 15.29 6.94
N VAL A 83 11.62 14.44 5.91
CA VAL A 83 12.68 14.18 4.94
C VAL A 83 13.07 15.44 4.17
N ALA A 84 12.12 16.30 3.79
CA ALA A 84 12.39 17.58 3.12
C ALA A 84 13.21 18.53 4.01
N ARG A 85 13.00 18.50 5.34
CA ARG A 85 13.85 19.23 6.31
C ARG A 85 15.17 18.52 6.60
N GLY A 86 15.40 17.35 6.02
CA GLY A 86 16.58 16.52 6.23
C GLY A 86 16.57 15.74 7.55
N GLU A 87 15.42 15.55 8.17
CA GLU A 87 15.27 14.72 9.37
C GLU A 87 15.37 13.23 9.00
N ILE A 88 15.74 12.41 9.97
CA ILE A 88 15.69 10.96 9.85
C ILE A 88 14.26 10.50 10.15
N VAL A 89 13.74 9.60 9.36
CA VAL A 89 12.47 8.91 9.59
C VAL A 89 12.69 7.40 9.72
N ILE A 90 11.73 6.68 10.27
CA ILE A 90 11.74 5.22 10.27
C ILE A 90 10.73 4.74 9.23
N VAL A 91 11.18 3.85 8.38
CA VAL A 91 10.31 3.12 7.45
C VAL A 91 10.28 1.66 7.89
N THR A 92 9.09 1.12 8.10
CA THR A 92 8.89 -0.31 8.42
C THR A 92 8.29 -1.02 7.22
N ASP A 93 8.65 -2.26 7.04
CA ASP A 93 7.95 -3.14 6.12
C ASP A 93 6.93 -4.03 6.86
N ASP A 94 6.33 -4.95 6.12
CA ASP A 94 5.27 -5.80 6.65
C ASP A 94 5.85 -6.99 7.44
N ASP A 95 5.07 -7.47 8.44
CA ASP A 95 5.47 -8.55 9.37
C ASP A 95 5.88 -9.87 8.69
N ASP A 96 5.36 -10.14 7.50
CA ASP A 96 5.65 -11.35 6.73
C ASP A 96 6.64 -11.10 5.59
N ARG A 97 7.31 -9.92 5.55
CA ARG A 97 8.45 -9.64 4.68
C ARG A 97 9.77 -9.79 5.47
N GLU A 98 10.39 -8.70 5.86
CA GLU A 98 11.59 -8.69 6.72
C GLU A 98 11.21 -8.47 8.18
N ASN A 99 10.05 -7.81 8.41
CA ASN A 99 9.57 -7.34 9.72
C ASN A 99 10.63 -6.47 10.43
N GLU A 100 11.22 -5.58 9.66
CA GLU A 100 12.32 -4.72 10.07
C GLU A 100 11.93 -3.25 9.96
N GLY A 101 12.75 -2.39 10.54
CA GLY A 101 12.64 -0.95 10.38
C GLY A 101 13.97 -0.33 10.04
N ASP A 102 13.99 0.48 8.99
CA ASP A 102 15.17 1.21 8.58
C ASP A 102 15.14 2.66 9.06
N LEU A 103 16.30 3.15 9.49
CA LEU A 103 16.56 4.58 9.58
C LEU A 103 16.75 5.12 8.15
N VAL A 104 15.90 6.06 7.75
CA VAL A 104 15.88 6.60 6.40
C VAL A 104 16.07 8.11 6.42
N CYS A 105 16.96 8.65 5.60
CA CYS A 105 17.07 10.08 5.36
C CYS A 105 17.48 10.38 3.91
N ALA A 106 17.29 11.64 3.47
CA ALA A 106 17.76 12.08 2.18
C ALA A 106 19.30 12.20 2.18
N ALA A 107 19.96 11.54 1.24
CA ALA A 107 21.43 11.57 1.13
C ALA A 107 22.01 12.97 0.98
N SER A 108 21.34 13.86 0.23
CA SER A 108 21.76 15.25 0.03
C SER A 108 21.81 16.08 1.31
N LEU A 109 21.03 15.69 2.35
CA LEU A 109 20.90 16.38 3.63
C LEU A 109 21.43 15.55 4.81
N CYS A 110 22.15 14.45 4.53
CA CYS A 110 22.76 13.59 5.54
C CYS A 110 24.06 14.22 6.05
N THR A 111 24.01 14.85 7.23
CA THR A 111 25.19 15.45 7.87
C THR A 111 26.03 14.38 8.58
N PRO A 112 27.29 14.67 8.97
CA PRO A 112 28.12 13.75 9.77
C PRO A 112 27.45 13.30 11.08
N GLU A 113 26.70 14.21 11.73
CA GLU A 113 26.00 13.91 12.99
C GLU A 113 24.85 12.91 12.76
N LYS A 114 24.09 13.08 11.66
CA LYS A 114 23.04 12.13 11.27
C LYS A 114 23.63 10.78 10.90
N MET A 115 24.69 10.78 10.14
CA MET A 115 25.41 9.54 9.80
C MET A 115 25.92 8.84 11.06
N ALA A 116 26.48 9.61 12.03
CA ALA A 116 26.90 9.05 13.31
C ALA A 116 25.72 8.46 14.12
N PHE A 117 24.55 9.12 14.06
CA PHE A 117 23.32 8.58 14.68
C PHE A 117 22.89 7.26 14.03
N ILE A 118 22.85 7.22 12.69
CA ILE A 118 22.51 6.01 11.91
C ILE A 118 23.46 4.87 12.30
N ILE A 119 24.77 5.07 12.23
CA ILE A 119 25.77 4.06 12.52
C ILE A 119 25.64 3.49 13.94
N ARG A 120 25.31 4.33 14.93
CA ARG A 120 25.24 3.90 16.34
C ARG A 120 23.97 3.13 16.68
N ASN A 121 22.91 3.30 15.91
CA ASN A 121 21.59 2.75 16.23
C ASN A 121 21.10 1.73 15.19
N SER A 122 22.01 1.22 14.37
CA SER A 122 21.68 0.32 13.28
C SER A 122 22.71 -0.80 13.12
N CYS A 123 22.50 -1.70 12.18
CA CYS A 123 23.47 -2.74 11.83
C CYS A 123 24.81 -2.19 11.33
N GLY A 124 24.87 -0.89 10.97
CA GLY A 124 26.09 -0.20 10.52
C GLY A 124 26.44 -0.41 9.03
N ILE A 125 25.70 -1.26 8.31
CA ILE A 125 25.84 -1.43 6.86
C ILE A 125 25.07 -0.33 6.16
N VAL A 126 25.73 0.82 5.96
CA VAL A 126 25.11 1.98 5.35
C VAL A 126 24.86 1.74 3.87
N CYS A 127 23.60 1.61 3.51
CA CYS A 127 23.15 1.49 2.13
C CYS A 127 22.68 2.85 1.58
N ALA A 128 22.89 3.05 0.26
CA ALA A 128 22.47 4.25 -0.44
C ALA A 128 21.58 3.91 -1.64
N PRO A 129 20.25 3.86 -1.46
CA PRO A 129 19.30 3.71 -2.56
C PRO A 129 19.48 4.82 -3.60
N VAL A 130 19.63 4.42 -4.87
CA VAL A 130 19.80 5.30 -6.02
C VAL A 130 18.86 4.87 -7.15
N THR A 131 18.55 5.78 -8.07
CA THR A 131 17.81 5.42 -9.29
C THR A 131 18.69 4.63 -10.26
N ALA A 132 18.07 3.85 -11.17
CA ALA A 132 18.76 3.17 -12.24
C ALA A 132 19.53 4.17 -13.15
N SER A 133 19.02 5.40 -13.33
CA SER A 133 19.67 6.45 -14.08
C SER A 133 20.93 6.97 -13.38
N ASP A 134 20.87 7.19 -12.05
CA ASP A 134 22.05 7.61 -11.27
C ASP A 134 23.08 6.49 -11.18
N ALA A 135 22.66 5.24 -11.04
CA ALA A 135 23.58 4.09 -11.07
C ALA A 135 24.38 4.04 -12.39
N ARG A 136 23.71 4.26 -13.53
CA ARG A 136 24.39 4.35 -14.84
C ARG A 136 25.34 5.54 -14.92
N ARG A 137 24.88 6.74 -14.51
CA ARG A 137 25.69 7.97 -14.52
C ARG A 137 26.96 7.85 -13.69
N LEU A 138 26.86 7.18 -12.54
CA LEU A 138 27.95 6.98 -11.60
C LEU A 138 28.75 5.69 -11.87
N ASN A 139 28.43 4.93 -12.92
CA ASN A 139 29.04 3.64 -13.26
C ASN A 139 29.05 2.67 -12.06
N LEU A 140 27.91 2.56 -11.37
CA LEU A 140 27.71 1.60 -10.27
C LEU A 140 27.29 0.24 -10.84
N GLN A 141 28.28 -0.64 -10.99
CA GLN A 141 28.03 -1.98 -11.51
C GLN A 141 27.38 -2.87 -10.45
N PRO A 142 26.51 -3.81 -10.83
CA PRO A 142 26.02 -4.85 -9.91
C PRO A 142 27.20 -5.53 -9.18
N MET A 143 27.01 -5.81 -7.89
CA MET A 143 28.04 -6.47 -7.07
C MET A 143 28.35 -7.89 -7.57
N VAL A 144 27.36 -8.57 -8.13
CA VAL A 144 27.45 -9.92 -8.67
C VAL A 144 26.74 -10.02 -10.02
N ALA A 145 27.22 -10.91 -10.91
CA ALA A 145 26.59 -11.13 -12.20
C ALA A 145 25.23 -11.83 -12.08
N ALA A 146 25.10 -12.77 -11.14
CA ALA A 146 23.84 -13.43 -10.81
C ALA A 146 23.50 -13.12 -9.35
N ASN A 147 22.36 -12.48 -9.11
CA ASN A 147 21.91 -12.12 -7.77
C ASN A 147 21.13 -13.28 -7.16
N GLU A 148 21.68 -13.90 -6.10
CA GLU A 148 21.09 -15.02 -5.37
C GLU A 148 20.47 -14.56 -4.02
N ALA A 149 20.41 -13.25 -3.75
CA ALA A 149 19.78 -12.73 -2.53
C ALA A 149 18.30 -13.09 -2.49
N PRO A 150 17.76 -13.60 -1.38
CA PRO A 150 16.37 -14.09 -1.30
C PRO A 150 15.33 -13.06 -1.75
N LEU A 151 15.55 -11.79 -1.44
CA LEU A 151 14.66 -10.68 -1.80
C LEU A 151 15.12 -9.92 -3.06
N GLY A 152 16.17 -10.40 -3.73
CA GLY A 152 16.69 -9.81 -4.96
C GLY A 152 17.18 -8.37 -4.81
N THR A 153 17.62 -7.94 -3.62
CA THR A 153 18.14 -6.59 -3.37
C THR A 153 19.33 -6.30 -4.29
N ALA A 154 19.21 -5.23 -5.08
CA ALA A 154 20.14 -4.95 -6.16
C ALA A 154 21.38 -4.18 -5.67
N PHE A 155 22.24 -4.86 -4.92
CA PHE A 155 23.52 -4.31 -4.48
C PHE A 155 24.43 -4.01 -5.68
N THR A 156 25.10 -2.87 -5.60
CA THR A 156 26.22 -2.52 -6.49
C THR A 156 27.54 -2.72 -5.77
N VAL A 157 28.66 -2.57 -6.49
CA VAL A 157 29.97 -2.43 -5.88
C VAL A 157 29.93 -1.27 -4.87
N SER A 158 30.54 -1.47 -3.69
CA SER A 158 30.63 -0.43 -2.68
C SER A 158 31.53 0.72 -3.12
N VAL A 159 31.30 1.91 -2.61
CA VAL A 159 32.04 3.13 -3.02
C VAL A 159 32.40 4.02 -1.85
N ASP A 160 33.42 4.83 -2.04
CA ASP A 160 33.72 6.01 -1.23
C ASP A 160 33.99 7.22 -2.15
N VAL A 161 33.60 8.43 -1.70
CA VAL A 161 33.98 9.65 -2.42
C VAL A 161 35.48 9.84 -2.38
N ARG A 162 36.10 10.14 -3.52
CA ARG A 162 37.55 10.26 -3.66
C ARG A 162 38.15 11.48 -2.95
N HIS A 163 37.41 12.58 -3.00
CA HIS A 163 37.91 13.87 -2.48
C HIS A 163 37.90 13.88 -0.94
N GLY A 164 39.07 14.12 -0.36
CA GLY A 164 39.25 14.12 1.10
C GLY A 164 39.24 12.77 1.74
N LEU A 165 39.33 11.68 0.95
CA LEU A 165 39.30 10.30 1.46
C LEU A 165 40.56 9.99 2.28
N THR A 166 40.34 9.42 3.47
CA THR A 166 41.40 8.78 4.27
C THR A 166 41.12 7.27 4.37
N THR A 167 40.38 6.83 5.39
CA THR A 167 39.97 5.42 5.56
C THR A 167 38.61 5.10 4.99
N GLY A 168 37.74 6.11 4.78
CA GLY A 168 36.37 5.92 4.26
C GLY A 168 35.31 5.59 5.32
N ILE A 169 35.70 5.05 6.48
CA ILE A 169 34.78 4.43 7.44
C ILE A 169 34.12 5.41 8.42
N SER A 170 34.70 6.61 8.62
CA SER A 170 34.14 7.56 9.59
C SER A 170 32.76 8.07 9.18
N ALA A 171 31.98 8.53 10.16
CA ALA A 171 30.67 9.14 9.89
C ALA A 171 30.77 10.33 8.90
N GLU A 172 31.80 11.15 9.04
CA GLU A 172 32.06 12.26 8.13
C GLU A 172 32.30 11.76 6.69
N GLN A 173 33.15 10.76 6.51
CA GLN A 173 33.51 10.27 5.17
C GLN A 173 32.35 9.52 4.52
N ARG A 174 31.59 8.72 5.26
CA ARG A 174 30.36 8.09 4.74
C ARG A 174 29.27 9.13 4.42
N SER A 175 29.14 10.18 5.25
CA SER A 175 28.27 11.33 4.96
C SER A 175 28.68 12.01 3.64
N ASN A 176 29.96 12.29 3.46
CA ASN A 176 30.47 12.89 2.22
C ASN A 176 30.21 11.97 1.01
N THR A 177 30.34 10.67 1.17
CA THR A 177 30.07 9.69 0.10
C THR A 177 28.60 9.70 -0.31
N VAL A 178 27.64 9.60 0.64
CA VAL A 178 26.21 9.59 0.29
C VAL A 178 25.77 10.94 -0.30
N ARG A 179 26.29 12.06 0.21
CA ARG A 179 26.04 13.39 -0.36
C ARG A 179 26.61 13.53 -1.76
N GLY A 180 27.78 12.94 -2.01
CA GLY A 180 28.40 12.85 -3.33
C GLY A 180 27.53 12.08 -4.31
N LEU A 181 26.96 10.93 -3.91
CA LEU A 181 26.04 10.14 -4.73
C LEU A 181 24.80 10.96 -5.16
N ALA A 182 24.29 11.81 -4.27
CA ALA A 182 23.15 12.69 -4.53
C ALA A 182 23.50 13.95 -5.35
N ASN A 183 24.80 14.26 -5.52
CA ASN A 183 25.24 15.44 -6.23
C ASN A 183 25.33 15.20 -7.75
N ARG A 184 24.48 15.86 -8.52
CA ARG A 184 24.44 15.71 -9.99
C ARG A 184 25.69 16.21 -10.71
N ASN A 185 26.52 17.05 -10.07
CA ASN A 185 27.77 17.55 -10.64
C ASN A 185 28.95 16.58 -10.48
N MET A 186 28.76 15.48 -9.72
CA MET A 186 29.77 14.45 -9.53
C MET A 186 29.56 13.30 -10.53
N GLY A 187 30.67 12.78 -11.05
CA GLY A 187 30.73 11.67 -12.01
C GLY A 187 31.32 10.39 -11.41
N ALA A 188 31.49 9.38 -12.24
CA ALA A 188 32.05 8.08 -11.85
C ALA A 188 33.49 8.19 -11.31
N GLU A 189 34.26 9.15 -11.83
CA GLU A 189 35.65 9.45 -11.47
C GLU A 189 35.83 10.02 -10.07
N ASP A 190 34.76 10.60 -9.49
CA ASP A 190 34.79 11.17 -8.15
C ASP A 190 34.69 10.09 -7.03
N PHE A 191 34.52 8.85 -7.42
CA PHE A 191 34.38 7.72 -6.46
C PHE A 191 35.49 6.70 -6.63
N VAL A 192 35.92 6.10 -5.52
CA VAL A 192 36.75 4.91 -5.48
C VAL A 192 35.90 3.68 -5.26
N ARG A 193 36.37 2.53 -5.74
CA ARG A 193 35.72 1.22 -5.65
C ARG A 193 36.78 0.18 -5.30
N PRO A 194 36.59 -0.69 -4.29
CA PRO A 194 35.47 -0.70 -3.33
C PRO A 194 35.57 0.46 -2.32
N GLY A 195 34.49 0.64 -1.51
CA GLY A 195 34.41 1.60 -0.43
C GLY A 195 33.55 1.10 0.73
N HIS A 196 33.00 2.02 1.54
CA HIS A 196 32.30 1.72 2.78
C HIS A 196 30.81 2.11 2.76
N VAL A 197 30.29 2.55 1.61
CA VAL A 197 28.87 2.77 1.36
C VAL A 197 28.41 1.83 0.25
N PHE A 198 27.24 1.23 0.42
CA PHE A 198 26.69 0.23 -0.49
C PHE A 198 25.52 0.83 -1.29
N PRO A 199 25.72 1.30 -2.53
CA PRO A 199 24.59 1.77 -3.34
C PRO A 199 23.67 0.59 -3.71
N LEU A 200 22.34 0.85 -3.67
CA LEU A 200 21.31 -0.09 -4.07
C LEU A 200 20.51 0.50 -5.22
N ILE A 201 20.27 -0.27 -6.27
CA ILE A 201 19.49 0.20 -7.42
C ILE A 201 18.00 -0.03 -7.15
N ALA A 202 17.26 1.05 -6.93
CA ALA A 202 15.81 0.98 -6.80
C ALA A 202 15.14 0.63 -8.13
N ARG A 203 14.04 -0.13 -8.07
CA ARG A 203 13.22 -0.43 -9.24
C ARG A 203 12.55 0.84 -9.76
N ASP A 204 12.50 1.00 -11.07
CA ASP A 204 11.70 2.05 -11.70
C ASP A 204 10.23 1.86 -11.30
N GLY A 205 9.57 2.97 -10.92
CA GLY A 205 8.25 2.93 -10.32
C GLY A 205 8.22 2.88 -8.78
N GLY A 206 9.38 2.66 -8.14
CA GLY A 206 9.53 2.73 -6.68
C GLY A 206 8.70 1.68 -5.95
N VAL A 207 8.10 2.07 -4.80
CA VAL A 207 7.31 1.15 -3.95
C VAL A 207 6.10 0.55 -4.67
N LEU A 208 5.64 1.15 -5.76
CA LEU A 208 4.55 0.59 -6.58
C LEU A 208 5.00 -0.64 -7.38
N MET A 209 6.30 -0.85 -7.54
CA MET A 209 6.89 -1.97 -8.28
C MET A 209 7.59 -2.99 -7.37
N ARG A 210 8.15 -2.55 -6.24
CA ARG A 210 8.75 -3.39 -5.21
C ARG A 210 8.57 -2.73 -3.84
N SER A 211 7.91 -3.42 -2.91
CA SER A 211 7.58 -2.91 -1.57
C SER A 211 8.77 -2.99 -0.59
N GLY A 212 9.93 -2.48 -0.98
CA GLY A 212 11.15 -2.53 -0.17
C GLY A 212 11.61 -1.16 0.33
N HIS A 213 12.42 -1.16 1.39
CA HIS A 213 13.05 0.04 1.97
C HIS A 213 13.88 0.83 0.93
N THR A 214 14.53 0.12 0.00
CA THR A 214 15.28 0.72 -1.13
C THR A 214 14.41 1.65 -1.96
N GLU A 215 13.25 1.16 -2.38
CA GLU A 215 12.28 1.92 -3.17
C GLU A 215 11.63 3.03 -2.35
N ALA A 216 11.29 2.73 -1.10
CA ALA A 216 10.67 3.70 -0.18
C ALA A 216 11.58 4.92 0.04
N ALA A 217 12.88 4.72 0.23
CA ALA A 217 13.82 5.81 0.43
C ALA A 217 13.94 6.72 -0.81
N VAL A 218 14.01 6.14 -2.00
CA VAL A 218 14.03 6.91 -3.27
C VAL A 218 12.73 7.68 -3.46
N ASP A 219 11.59 7.07 -3.18
CA ASP A 219 10.28 7.70 -3.31
C ASP A 219 10.09 8.84 -2.31
N LEU A 220 10.46 8.64 -1.05
CA LEU A 220 10.43 9.71 -0.04
C LEU A 220 11.27 10.92 -0.46
N CYS A 221 12.47 10.68 -0.99
CA CYS A 221 13.33 11.75 -1.51
C CYS A 221 12.65 12.50 -2.67
N ARG A 222 12.04 11.78 -3.62
CA ARG A 222 11.31 12.39 -4.75
C ARG A 222 10.10 13.19 -4.27
N LEU A 223 9.29 12.64 -3.39
CA LEU A 223 8.10 13.30 -2.84
C LEU A 223 8.47 14.52 -2.01
N ALA A 224 9.64 14.50 -1.35
CA ALA A 224 10.23 15.65 -0.65
C ALA A 224 10.85 16.71 -1.57
N GLY A 225 10.85 16.50 -2.91
CA GLY A 225 11.45 17.43 -3.87
C GLY A 225 12.99 17.44 -3.87
N LEU A 226 13.61 16.38 -3.34
CA LEU A 226 15.08 16.25 -3.21
C LEU A 226 15.64 15.31 -4.28
N PRO A 227 16.98 15.31 -4.50
CA PRO A 227 17.61 14.29 -5.31
C PRO A 227 17.20 12.88 -4.85
N ALA A 228 16.86 12.01 -5.80
CA ALA A 228 16.29 10.69 -5.56
C ALA A 228 17.36 9.68 -5.09
N VAL A 229 18.09 10.04 -4.06
CA VAL A 229 19.12 9.24 -3.40
C VAL A 229 18.86 9.28 -1.90
N GLY A 230 18.62 8.11 -1.32
CA GLY A 230 18.40 7.94 0.12
C GLY A 230 19.64 7.42 0.84
N VAL A 231 19.53 7.36 2.15
CA VAL A 231 20.37 6.55 3.06
C VAL A 231 19.44 5.66 3.83
N ILE A 232 19.74 4.38 3.92
CA ILE A 232 19.00 3.40 4.71
C ILE A 232 19.98 2.55 5.53
N CYS A 233 19.54 2.11 6.71
CA CYS A 233 20.24 1.16 7.53
C CYS A 233 19.28 0.56 8.56
N GLU A 234 19.29 -0.76 8.70
CA GLU A 234 18.36 -1.51 9.53
C GLU A 234 18.60 -1.22 11.02
N LEU A 235 17.54 -0.96 11.78
CA LEU A 235 17.60 -0.77 13.24
C LEU A 235 18.04 -2.06 13.92
N ALA A 236 19.04 -1.96 14.78
CA ALA A 236 19.58 -3.09 15.53
C ALA A 236 19.60 -2.82 17.04
N ASN A 237 19.37 -3.87 17.83
CA ASN A 237 19.55 -3.88 19.26
C ASN A 237 21.04 -3.94 19.63
N ASP A 238 21.39 -3.55 20.86
CA ASP A 238 22.77 -3.58 21.35
C ASP A 238 23.36 -5.01 21.40
N ASP A 239 22.52 -6.05 21.43
CA ASP A 239 22.91 -7.45 21.36
C ASP A 239 23.16 -7.96 19.93
N GLY A 240 22.97 -7.11 18.93
CA GLY A 240 23.14 -7.41 17.51
C GLY A 240 21.92 -8.05 16.83
N THR A 241 20.81 -8.21 17.53
CA THR A 241 19.54 -8.63 16.89
C THR A 241 18.88 -7.45 16.20
N VAL A 242 18.08 -7.74 15.16
CA VAL A 242 17.32 -6.71 14.44
C VAL A 242 16.11 -6.28 15.28
N MET A 243 15.81 -4.97 15.30
CA MET A 243 14.62 -4.46 15.98
C MET A 243 13.37 -4.75 15.14
N ALA A 244 12.30 -5.20 15.81
CA ALA A 244 11.02 -5.48 15.17
C ALA A 244 9.84 -5.02 16.05
N GLY A 245 8.69 -4.71 15.40
CA GLY A 245 7.44 -4.42 16.05
C GLY A 245 7.53 -3.38 17.18
N PRO A 246 7.14 -3.74 18.44
CA PRO A 246 7.11 -2.79 19.56
C PRO A 246 8.46 -2.15 19.91
N GLN A 247 9.59 -2.79 19.57
CA GLN A 247 10.92 -2.22 19.79
C GLN A 247 11.14 -0.99 18.90
N ILE A 248 10.69 -1.05 17.63
CA ILE A 248 10.76 0.06 16.69
C ILE A 248 9.89 1.23 17.20
N GLU A 249 8.69 0.94 17.72
CA GLU A 249 7.80 1.95 18.29
C GLU A 249 8.44 2.68 19.48
N ALA A 250 9.02 1.91 20.41
CA ALA A 250 9.72 2.46 21.56
C ALA A 250 10.93 3.30 21.13
N PHE A 251 11.67 2.87 20.13
CA PHE A 251 12.80 3.60 19.58
C PHE A 251 12.36 4.91 18.91
N ALA A 252 11.30 4.87 18.09
CA ALA A 252 10.73 6.06 17.45
C ALA A 252 10.29 7.10 18.48
N ALA A 253 9.58 6.66 19.53
CA ALA A 253 9.14 7.52 20.62
C ALA A 253 10.34 8.13 21.39
N LYS A 254 11.33 7.31 21.76
CA LYS A 254 12.53 7.75 22.48
C LYS A 254 13.31 8.84 21.74
N HIS A 255 13.39 8.74 20.42
CA HIS A 255 14.16 9.65 19.58
C HIS A 255 13.30 10.69 18.85
N SER A 256 11.97 10.71 19.09
CA SER A 256 11.01 11.60 18.43
C SER A 256 11.06 11.53 16.90
N LEU A 257 11.27 10.33 16.36
CA LEU A 257 11.33 10.08 14.93
C LEU A 257 9.94 9.79 14.37
N LYS A 258 9.64 10.31 13.18
CA LYS A 258 8.43 9.95 12.44
C LYS A 258 8.58 8.53 11.91
N ARG A 259 7.48 7.77 11.92
CA ARG A 259 7.42 6.40 11.43
C ARG A 259 6.30 6.25 10.41
N ILE A 260 6.59 5.57 9.32
CA ILE A 260 5.62 5.13 8.31
C ILE A 260 5.91 3.69 7.92
N SER A 261 4.91 3.00 7.37
CA SER A 261 5.12 1.72 6.69
C SER A 261 5.30 1.90 5.18
N VAL A 262 5.92 0.92 4.53
CA VAL A 262 5.97 0.84 3.06
C VAL A 262 4.55 0.77 2.49
N ALA A 263 3.63 0.06 3.16
CA ALA A 263 2.22 -0.03 2.77
C ALA A 263 1.53 1.34 2.79
N ASP A 264 1.78 2.19 3.80
CA ASP A 264 1.25 3.56 3.85
C ASP A 264 1.74 4.40 2.67
N LEU A 265 3.02 4.28 2.34
CA LEU A 265 3.63 5.00 1.21
C LEU A 265 3.05 4.53 -0.14
N ILE A 266 2.82 3.23 -0.31
CA ILE A 266 2.13 2.65 -1.47
C ILE A 266 0.73 3.26 -1.59
N ALA A 267 -0.07 3.21 -0.53
CA ALA A 267 -1.42 3.75 -0.51
C ALA A 267 -1.43 5.26 -0.85
N HIS A 268 -0.50 6.03 -0.26
CA HIS A 268 -0.35 7.45 -0.53
C HIS A 268 -0.06 7.75 -2.00
N ARG A 269 0.90 7.03 -2.62
CA ARG A 269 1.26 7.21 -4.03
C ARG A 269 0.11 6.80 -4.96
N GLN A 270 -0.50 5.65 -4.71
CA GLN A 270 -1.61 5.14 -5.51
C GLN A 270 -2.84 6.05 -5.50
N ALA A 271 -3.12 6.72 -4.38
CA ALA A 271 -4.23 7.67 -4.28
C ALA A 271 -4.00 8.96 -5.10
N ARG A 272 -2.74 9.34 -5.36
CA ARG A 272 -2.34 10.62 -5.97
C ARG A 272 -1.78 10.49 -7.38
N GLU A 273 -1.19 9.36 -7.71
CA GLU A 273 -0.55 9.14 -9.00
C GLU A 273 -1.49 8.37 -9.94
N LYS A 274 -1.64 8.85 -11.17
CA LYS A 274 -2.31 8.08 -12.21
C LYS A 274 -1.30 7.13 -12.84
N ILE A 275 -1.34 5.86 -12.43
CA ILE A 275 -0.43 4.83 -12.93
C ILE A 275 -1.00 4.01 -14.09
N VAL A 276 -2.22 4.29 -14.52
CA VAL A 276 -2.83 3.63 -15.69
C VAL A 276 -3.14 4.65 -16.78
N GLU A 277 -2.82 4.31 -18.01
CA GLU A 277 -3.16 5.09 -19.20
C GLU A 277 -4.04 4.24 -20.11
N ARG A 278 -5.21 4.77 -20.47
CA ARG A 278 -6.12 4.16 -21.43
C ARG A 278 -5.58 4.40 -22.84
N VAL A 279 -5.11 3.36 -23.51
CA VAL A 279 -4.51 3.47 -24.85
C VAL A 279 -5.48 3.12 -25.98
N LYS A 280 -6.54 2.37 -25.70
CA LYS A 280 -7.52 1.97 -26.74
C LYS A 280 -8.90 1.67 -26.14
N THR A 281 -9.93 2.03 -26.89
CA THR A 281 -11.32 1.58 -26.69
C THR A 281 -11.77 0.81 -27.92
N PHE A 282 -12.43 -0.33 -27.75
CA PHE A 282 -12.89 -1.19 -28.85
C PHE A 282 -14.17 -1.93 -28.49
N LYS A 283 -14.85 -2.46 -29.49
CA LYS A 283 -16.02 -3.33 -29.31
C LYS A 283 -15.64 -4.76 -29.58
N VAL A 284 -16.17 -5.68 -28.78
CA VAL A 284 -15.97 -7.11 -28.95
C VAL A 284 -17.27 -7.85 -28.66
N MET A 285 -17.54 -8.92 -29.40
CA MET A 285 -18.67 -9.80 -29.13
C MET A 285 -18.19 -10.89 -28.18
N GLY A 286 -18.63 -10.82 -26.91
CA GLY A 286 -18.41 -11.88 -25.92
C GLY A 286 -19.46 -12.98 -26.00
N THR A 287 -19.28 -14.07 -25.24
CA THR A 287 -20.23 -15.19 -25.18
C THR A 287 -21.60 -14.79 -24.61
N SER A 288 -21.65 -13.78 -23.77
CA SER A 288 -22.88 -13.26 -23.14
C SER A 288 -23.48 -12.03 -23.84
N GLY A 289 -22.88 -11.56 -24.94
CA GLY A 289 -23.33 -10.41 -25.71
C GLY A 289 -22.23 -9.40 -26.03
N PRO A 290 -22.60 -8.20 -26.53
CA PRO A 290 -21.66 -7.16 -26.89
C PRO A 290 -20.98 -6.55 -25.64
N LEU A 291 -19.67 -6.35 -25.75
CA LEU A 291 -18.83 -5.75 -24.71
C LEU A 291 -18.11 -4.52 -25.27
N THR A 292 -17.86 -3.54 -24.41
CA THR A 292 -16.91 -2.47 -24.67
C THR A 292 -15.59 -2.79 -23.97
N GLY A 293 -14.55 -2.99 -24.74
CA GLY A 293 -13.20 -3.24 -24.24
C GLY A 293 -12.39 -1.95 -24.13
N TYR A 294 -11.57 -1.87 -23.09
CA TYR A 294 -10.61 -0.80 -22.84
C TYR A 294 -9.26 -1.43 -22.59
N ALA A 295 -8.21 -0.95 -23.29
CA ALA A 295 -6.84 -1.39 -23.07
C ALA A 295 -6.07 -0.32 -22.28
N TYR A 296 -5.35 -0.76 -21.27
CA TYR A 296 -4.57 0.07 -20.38
C TYR A 296 -3.11 -0.36 -20.37
N VAL A 297 -2.21 0.58 -20.24
CA VAL A 297 -0.78 0.38 -19.99
C VAL A 297 -0.38 1.09 -18.69
N THR A 298 0.75 0.67 -18.13
CA THR A 298 1.40 1.41 -17.04
C THR A 298 2.75 1.91 -17.53
N PRO A 299 3.27 3.03 -17.01
CA PRO A 299 4.59 3.54 -17.41
C PRO A 299 5.76 2.65 -16.96
N TYR A 300 5.48 1.65 -16.12
CA TYR A 300 6.51 0.80 -15.50
C TYR A 300 6.52 -0.64 -16.04
N ASP A 301 5.54 -1.00 -16.90
CA ASP A 301 5.37 -2.34 -17.39
C ASP A 301 4.81 -2.30 -18.83
N PRO A 302 5.46 -2.94 -19.82
CA PRO A 302 4.97 -2.99 -21.20
C PRO A 302 3.70 -3.84 -21.37
N VAL A 303 3.23 -4.48 -20.30
CA VAL A 303 2.06 -5.37 -20.36
C VAL A 303 0.77 -4.55 -20.42
N GLN A 304 -0.10 -4.91 -21.37
CA GLN A 304 -1.44 -4.32 -21.47
C GLN A 304 -2.41 -5.06 -20.56
N HIS A 305 -3.18 -4.28 -19.77
CA HIS A 305 -4.32 -4.74 -18.99
C HIS A 305 -5.61 -4.39 -19.72
N PHE A 306 -6.69 -5.10 -19.45
CA PHE A 306 -7.95 -4.87 -20.13
C PHE A 306 -9.11 -4.72 -19.14
N ALA A 307 -10.06 -3.88 -19.48
CA ALA A 307 -11.38 -3.89 -18.86
C ALA A 307 -12.45 -4.14 -19.92
N PHE A 308 -13.42 -4.97 -19.58
CA PHE A 308 -14.58 -5.27 -20.44
C PHE A 308 -15.85 -4.86 -19.71
N VAL A 309 -16.58 -3.95 -20.31
CA VAL A 309 -17.85 -3.44 -19.80
C VAL A 309 -19.00 -4.07 -20.58
N GLN A 310 -19.92 -4.69 -19.84
CA GLN A 310 -21.20 -5.16 -20.37
C GLN A 310 -22.30 -4.22 -19.90
N GLY A 311 -23.18 -3.82 -20.81
CA GLY A 311 -24.26 -2.89 -20.52
C GLY A 311 -23.80 -1.45 -20.27
N ASP A 312 -24.64 -0.68 -19.57
CA ASP A 312 -24.38 0.70 -19.17
C ASP A 312 -24.01 0.76 -17.69
N ILE A 313 -22.88 1.36 -17.37
CA ILE A 313 -22.42 1.55 -15.98
C ILE A 313 -23.05 2.76 -15.29
N GLY A 314 -23.82 3.57 -16.03
CA GLY A 314 -24.59 4.69 -15.48
C GLY A 314 -23.76 5.66 -14.65
N ASP A 315 -24.17 5.88 -13.40
CA ASP A 315 -23.50 6.77 -12.44
C ASP A 315 -22.24 6.17 -11.75
N GLY A 316 -21.84 4.97 -12.11
CA GLY A 316 -20.67 4.30 -11.58
C GLY A 316 -20.84 3.75 -10.15
N ARG A 317 -22.07 3.61 -9.67
CA ARG A 317 -22.35 3.11 -8.32
C ARG A 317 -22.88 1.69 -8.34
N ASP A 318 -22.47 0.92 -7.33
CA ASP A 318 -22.92 -0.46 -7.09
C ASP A 318 -22.81 -1.34 -8.35
N ILE A 319 -21.66 -1.26 -9.02
CA ILE A 319 -21.43 -1.98 -10.27
C ILE A 319 -20.93 -3.38 -9.97
N PRO A 320 -21.57 -4.44 -10.51
CA PRO A 320 -20.99 -5.79 -10.45
C PRO A 320 -19.62 -5.79 -11.12
N ALA A 321 -18.58 -6.11 -10.38
CA ALA A 321 -17.22 -6.06 -10.88
C ALA A 321 -16.43 -7.32 -10.50
N ARG A 322 -15.55 -7.75 -11.39
CA ARG A 322 -14.57 -8.79 -11.12
C ARG A 322 -13.18 -8.31 -11.49
N LEU A 323 -12.26 -8.40 -10.55
CA LEU A 323 -10.83 -8.33 -10.81
C LEU A 323 -10.33 -9.75 -11.06
N HIS A 324 -9.83 -9.99 -12.25
CA HIS A 324 -9.40 -11.33 -12.68
C HIS A 324 -7.95 -11.30 -13.12
N ARG A 325 -7.15 -12.15 -12.50
CA ARG A 325 -5.79 -12.41 -12.93
C ARG A 325 -5.78 -13.47 -14.01
N VAL A 326 -5.03 -13.23 -15.06
CA VAL A 326 -4.84 -14.22 -16.15
C VAL A 326 -4.29 -15.53 -15.61
N ASP A 327 -5.02 -16.60 -15.88
CA ASP A 327 -4.55 -17.96 -15.71
C ASP A 327 -4.86 -18.74 -17.02
N ILE A 328 -3.85 -18.88 -17.89
CA ILE A 328 -4.04 -19.53 -19.19
C ILE A 328 -4.58 -20.94 -19.04
N ILE A 329 -4.19 -21.67 -18.01
CA ILE A 329 -4.65 -23.06 -17.82
C ILE A 329 -6.13 -23.05 -17.43
N ALA A 330 -6.51 -22.27 -16.43
CA ALA A 330 -7.90 -22.18 -15.98
C ALA A 330 -8.78 -21.49 -17.04
N ASP A 331 -8.29 -20.41 -17.66
CA ASP A 331 -9.08 -19.54 -18.51
C ASP A 331 -9.26 -20.10 -19.94
N VAL A 332 -8.27 -20.81 -20.45
CA VAL A 332 -8.27 -21.29 -21.84
C VAL A 332 -8.35 -22.81 -21.91
N ILE A 333 -7.44 -23.51 -21.24
CA ILE A 333 -7.33 -24.97 -21.36
C ILE A 333 -8.44 -25.69 -20.60
N ALA A 334 -8.77 -25.24 -19.37
CA ALA A 334 -9.82 -25.80 -18.55
C ALA A 334 -11.23 -25.23 -18.85
N GLY A 335 -11.36 -24.39 -19.89
CA GLY A 335 -12.66 -23.92 -20.40
C GLY A 335 -13.19 -22.64 -19.77
N GLY A 336 -12.45 -21.95 -18.87
CA GLY A 336 -12.77 -20.62 -18.39
C GLY A 336 -14.10 -20.48 -17.63
N ASP A 337 -14.50 -21.48 -16.87
CA ASP A 337 -15.80 -21.51 -16.16
C ASP A 337 -16.03 -20.27 -15.29
N SER A 338 -15.00 -19.78 -14.60
CA SER A 338 -15.10 -18.60 -13.74
C SER A 338 -15.40 -17.32 -14.55
N ILE A 339 -14.80 -17.19 -15.72
CA ILE A 339 -15.03 -16.07 -16.65
C ILE A 339 -16.45 -16.16 -17.20
N ARG A 340 -16.85 -17.34 -17.67
CA ARG A 340 -18.20 -17.58 -18.23
C ARG A 340 -19.29 -17.25 -17.19
N LYS A 341 -19.21 -17.78 -15.97
CA LYS A 341 -20.16 -17.52 -14.89
C LYS A 341 -20.22 -16.03 -14.54
N THR A 342 -19.07 -15.33 -14.55
CA THR A 342 -19.03 -13.89 -14.31
C THR A 342 -19.86 -13.13 -15.35
N PHE A 343 -19.65 -13.38 -16.64
CA PHE A 343 -20.38 -12.69 -17.70
C PHE A 343 -21.87 -13.09 -17.76
N GLU A 344 -22.22 -14.34 -17.43
CA GLU A 344 -23.62 -14.76 -17.27
C GLU A 344 -24.30 -13.99 -16.13
N GLY A 345 -23.59 -13.76 -15.04
CA GLY A 345 -24.08 -12.93 -13.95
C GLY A 345 -24.26 -11.47 -14.35
N PHE A 346 -23.31 -10.86 -15.06
CA PHE A 346 -23.44 -9.50 -15.59
C PHE A 346 -24.63 -9.38 -16.55
N LYS A 347 -24.90 -10.41 -17.33
CA LYS A 347 -26.09 -10.45 -18.20
C LYS A 347 -27.38 -10.46 -17.41
N LYS A 348 -27.44 -11.16 -16.27
CA LYS A 348 -28.60 -11.15 -15.37
C LYS A 348 -28.80 -9.78 -14.72
N ASP A 349 -27.72 -9.12 -14.32
CA ASP A 349 -27.74 -7.77 -13.72
C ASP A 349 -27.94 -6.66 -14.77
N GLY A 350 -27.84 -6.97 -16.05
CA GLY A 350 -27.92 -6.00 -17.17
C GLY A 350 -26.66 -5.13 -17.31
N ARG A 351 -25.71 -5.23 -16.40
CA ARG A 351 -24.45 -4.46 -16.40
C ARG A 351 -23.34 -5.17 -15.63
N GLY A 352 -22.10 -4.81 -15.92
CA GLY A 352 -20.96 -5.30 -15.15
C GLY A 352 -19.61 -4.94 -15.77
N VAL A 353 -18.56 -5.03 -14.97
CA VAL A 353 -17.18 -4.73 -15.37
C VAL A 353 -16.25 -5.87 -14.99
N PHE A 354 -15.55 -6.39 -15.99
CA PHE A 354 -14.54 -7.41 -15.87
C PHE A 354 -13.18 -6.80 -16.12
N ILE A 355 -12.32 -6.76 -15.10
CA ILE A 355 -10.94 -6.28 -15.22
C ILE A 355 -10.01 -7.47 -15.34
N PHE A 356 -9.31 -7.54 -16.47
CA PHE A 356 -8.38 -8.61 -16.83
C PHE A 356 -6.96 -8.13 -16.65
N LEU A 357 -6.38 -8.50 -15.51
CA LEU A 357 -5.03 -8.13 -15.12
C LEU A 357 -4.04 -9.19 -15.64
N ARG A 358 -3.03 -8.73 -16.36
CA ARG A 358 -1.98 -9.58 -16.89
C ARG A 358 -0.71 -9.39 -16.07
N ASP A 359 -0.02 -10.48 -15.80
CA ASP A 359 1.34 -10.44 -15.29
C ASP A 359 2.37 -10.37 -16.45
N GLY A 360 3.60 -9.98 -16.15
CA GLY A 360 4.67 -9.84 -17.14
C GLY A 360 5.21 -11.17 -17.67
N THR A 361 4.73 -12.29 -17.17
CA THR A 361 5.14 -13.63 -17.60
C THR A 361 4.21 -14.10 -18.71
N ALA A 362 4.43 -13.84 -19.94
CA ALA A 362 3.70 -14.30 -21.15
C ALA A 362 2.47 -15.25 -20.96
N GLY A 363 1.80 -15.20 -19.81
CA GLY A 363 0.59 -15.95 -19.44
C GLY A 363 0.82 -17.40 -19.03
N VAL A 364 2.04 -17.81 -18.74
CA VAL A 364 2.30 -19.15 -18.18
C VAL A 364 2.43 -19.02 -16.67
N PRO A 365 1.52 -19.61 -15.86
CA PRO A 365 1.65 -19.60 -14.41
C PRO A 365 2.96 -20.28 -14.01
N VAL A 366 3.77 -19.62 -13.20
CA VAL A 366 5.05 -20.16 -12.68
C VAL A 366 4.83 -21.45 -11.86
N ASN A 367 3.62 -21.66 -11.34
CA ASN A 367 3.27 -22.76 -10.46
C ASN A 367 3.02 -24.13 -11.16
N VAL A 368 2.97 -24.19 -12.49
CA VAL A 368 2.69 -25.46 -13.23
C VAL A 368 3.91 -26.37 -13.30
N THR A 369 5.10 -25.87 -13.04
CA THR A 369 6.36 -26.61 -13.26
C THR A 369 6.99 -27.18 -11.99
N GLY A 370 6.28 -27.21 -10.86
CA GLY A 370 6.84 -27.72 -9.58
C GLY A 370 7.98 -26.88 -9.00
N MET A 371 8.20 -25.69 -9.52
CA MET A 371 9.06 -24.70 -8.88
C MET A 371 8.37 -24.19 -7.60
N GLU A 372 9.14 -23.97 -6.55
CA GLU A 372 8.67 -23.45 -5.26
C GLU A 372 7.73 -22.28 -5.46
N GLN A 373 6.64 -22.25 -4.70
CA GLN A 373 5.73 -21.10 -4.70
C GLN A 373 6.57 -19.85 -4.43
N PRO A 374 6.37 -18.75 -5.18
CA PRO A 374 7.01 -17.49 -4.84
C PRO A 374 6.73 -17.19 -3.38
N GLY A 375 7.75 -16.79 -2.62
CA GLY A 375 7.61 -16.50 -1.20
C GLY A 375 6.42 -15.58 -0.95
N SER A 376 5.85 -15.62 0.26
CA SER A 376 4.62 -14.89 0.64
C SER A 376 4.65 -13.41 0.20
N GLU A 377 5.83 -12.81 0.18
CA GLU A 377 6.08 -11.44 -0.28
C GLU A 377 5.79 -11.22 -1.78
N ALA A 378 6.37 -12.04 -2.67
CA ALA A 378 6.14 -11.89 -4.11
C ALA A 378 4.65 -12.02 -4.45
N LYS A 379 3.94 -12.88 -3.72
CA LYS A 379 2.49 -13.05 -3.85
C LYS A 379 1.75 -11.80 -3.38
N ARG A 380 2.14 -11.20 -2.24
CA ARG A 380 1.52 -9.98 -1.69
C ARG A 380 1.78 -8.76 -2.54
N ILE A 381 3.04 -8.52 -2.95
CA ILE A 381 3.38 -7.42 -3.86
C ILE A 381 2.52 -7.50 -5.12
N GLN A 382 2.35 -8.70 -5.63
CA GLN A 382 1.53 -8.93 -6.80
C GLN A 382 0.05 -8.67 -6.53
N GLU A 383 -0.49 -9.11 -5.38
CA GLU A 383 -1.87 -8.85 -4.96
C GLU A 383 -2.13 -7.35 -4.76
N TRP A 384 -1.25 -6.63 -4.07
CA TRP A 384 -1.35 -5.16 -3.88
C TRP A 384 -1.28 -4.39 -5.20
N ARG A 385 -0.37 -4.80 -6.09
CA ARG A 385 -0.25 -4.21 -7.42
C ARG A 385 -1.53 -4.42 -8.24
N GLU A 386 -2.08 -5.62 -8.21
CA GLU A 386 -3.32 -5.98 -8.91
C GLU A 386 -4.52 -5.19 -8.38
N ILE A 387 -4.64 -5.06 -7.05
CA ILE A 387 -5.69 -4.26 -6.41
C ILE A 387 -5.57 -2.78 -6.80
N GLY A 388 -4.38 -2.22 -6.75
CA GLY A 388 -4.13 -0.82 -7.10
C GLY A 388 -4.39 -0.52 -8.57
N LEU A 389 -3.93 -1.38 -9.48
CA LEU A 389 -4.22 -1.27 -10.91
C LEU A 389 -5.72 -1.41 -11.19
N GLY A 390 -6.35 -2.41 -10.58
CA GLY A 390 -7.79 -2.65 -10.71
C GLY A 390 -8.60 -1.44 -10.24
N ALA A 391 -8.26 -0.86 -9.10
CA ALA A 391 -8.92 0.32 -8.57
C ALA A 391 -8.76 1.55 -9.49
N GLN A 392 -7.57 1.78 -10.01
CA GLN A 392 -7.35 2.90 -10.94
C GLN A 392 -8.06 2.72 -12.28
N ILE A 393 -8.16 1.49 -12.78
CA ILE A 393 -8.97 1.19 -13.98
C ILE A 393 -10.45 1.45 -13.69
N LEU A 394 -10.98 1.03 -12.54
CA LEU A 394 -12.36 1.32 -12.13
C LEU A 394 -12.61 2.83 -12.05
N ARG A 395 -11.72 3.60 -11.43
CA ARG A 395 -11.83 5.07 -11.38
C ARG A 395 -11.77 5.72 -12.75
N ASP A 396 -10.90 5.26 -13.65
CA ASP A 396 -10.82 5.79 -15.01
C ASP A 396 -12.11 5.50 -15.82
N LEU A 397 -12.85 4.44 -15.48
CA LEU A 397 -14.17 4.14 -16.00
C LEU A 397 -15.30 4.94 -15.32
N GLY A 398 -15.01 5.77 -14.30
CA GLY A 398 -16.00 6.55 -13.55
C GLY A 398 -16.73 5.75 -12.46
N ILE A 399 -16.22 4.58 -12.07
CA ILE A 399 -16.83 3.72 -11.04
C ILE A 399 -16.33 4.14 -9.66
N THR A 400 -17.26 4.29 -8.72
CA THR A 400 -16.98 4.70 -7.34
C THR A 400 -17.34 3.62 -6.31
N SER A 401 -18.28 2.72 -6.66
CA SER A 401 -18.57 1.57 -5.79
C SER A 401 -18.90 0.32 -6.60
N ILE A 402 -18.58 -0.85 -6.03
CA ILE A 402 -18.72 -2.15 -6.69
C ILE A 402 -19.35 -3.22 -5.80
N ARG A 403 -20.07 -4.15 -6.42
CA ARG A 403 -20.34 -5.49 -5.90
C ARG A 403 -19.29 -6.44 -6.46
N LEU A 404 -18.36 -6.84 -5.60
CA LEU A 404 -17.21 -7.64 -6.03
C LEU A 404 -17.59 -9.10 -6.20
N ARG A 405 -17.40 -9.64 -7.42
CA ARG A 405 -17.57 -11.07 -7.73
C ARG A 405 -16.25 -11.80 -7.60
N THR A 406 -16.20 -12.76 -6.70
CA THR A 406 -14.98 -13.52 -6.40
C THR A 406 -15.22 -15.02 -6.35
N SER A 407 -14.23 -15.81 -6.77
CA SER A 407 -14.26 -17.27 -6.64
C SER A 407 -13.82 -17.78 -5.26
N THR A 408 -13.17 -16.90 -4.47
CA THR A 408 -12.69 -17.21 -3.12
C THR A 408 -13.04 -16.03 -2.21
N PRO A 409 -13.61 -16.24 -1.02
CA PRO A 409 -13.82 -15.16 -0.07
C PRO A 409 -12.46 -14.56 0.32
N MET A 410 -12.15 -13.40 -0.19
CA MET A 410 -10.96 -12.63 0.17
C MET A 410 -11.39 -11.26 0.69
N THR A 411 -10.79 -10.84 1.78
CA THR A 411 -10.96 -9.47 2.27
C THR A 411 -10.02 -8.57 1.49
N TYR A 412 -10.55 -7.83 0.52
CA TYR A 412 -9.78 -6.85 -0.24
C TYR A 412 -9.61 -5.58 0.60
N VAL A 413 -8.63 -5.57 1.48
CA VAL A 413 -8.37 -4.46 2.43
C VAL A 413 -7.90 -3.17 1.73
N GLY A 414 -7.57 -3.20 0.45
CA GLY A 414 -6.92 -2.08 -0.26
C GLY A 414 -7.83 -1.19 -1.11
N LEU A 415 -8.98 -1.68 -1.61
CA LEU A 415 -9.79 -0.91 -2.59
C LEU A 415 -10.39 0.38 -2.01
N SER A 416 -10.75 0.40 -0.73
CA SER A 416 -11.26 1.60 -0.04
C SER A 416 -10.22 2.74 0.01
N GLY A 417 -8.93 2.41 0.17
CA GLY A 417 -7.84 3.39 0.12
C GLY A 417 -7.67 4.07 -1.25
N PHE A 418 -8.23 3.45 -2.31
CA PHE A 418 -8.25 4.01 -3.67
C PHE A 418 -9.55 4.77 -3.99
N GLY A 419 -10.46 4.94 -3.03
CA GLY A 419 -11.75 5.59 -3.23
C GLY A 419 -12.75 4.73 -4.03
N ILE A 420 -12.61 3.40 -3.98
CA ILE A 420 -13.59 2.44 -4.48
C ILE A 420 -14.23 1.73 -3.29
N GLU A 421 -15.53 1.91 -3.10
CA GLU A 421 -16.31 1.24 -2.07
C GLU A 421 -16.72 -0.15 -2.52
N ILE A 422 -16.53 -1.18 -1.67
CA ILE A 422 -17.08 -2.51 -1.89
C ILE A 422 -18.41 -2.59 -1.13
N THR A 423 -19.52 -2.54 -1.85
CA THR A 423 -20.88 -2.60 -1.26
C THR A 423 -21.28 -4.03 -0.90
N ALA A 424 -20.77 -5.02 -1.61
CA ALA A 424 -21.00 -6.44 -1.35
C ALA A 424 -19.90 -7.31 -1.96
N SER A 425 -19.68 -8.50 -1.41
CA SER A 425 -18.87 -9.56 -2.01
C SER A 425 -19.76 -10.75 -2.34
N GLU A 426 -19.79 -11.15 -3.61
CA GLU A 426 -20.66 -12.19 -4.14
C GLU A 426 -19.81 -13.37 -4.66
N GLY A 427 -20.16 -14.60 -4.25
CA GLY A 427 -19.56 -15.81 -4.82
C GLY A 427 -19.96 -16.02 -6.29
N LEU A 428 -19.14 -16.75 -7.05
CA LEU A 428 -19.53 -17.23 -8.38
C LEU A 428 -20.37 -18.49 -8.21
N GLU A 429 -21.68 -18.39 -8.43
CA GLU A 429 -22.57 -19.54 -8.49
C GLU A 429 -22.43 -20.35 -9.78
#